data_fadfc9abd0e5b6cde59605d5970a8a2b
#
_entry.id   fadfc9abd0e5b6cde59605d5970a8a2b
#
_cell.length_a   1.000
_cell.length_b   1.000
_cell.length_c   1.000
_cell.angle_alpha   90.00
_cell.angle_beta   90.00
_cell.angle_gamma   90.00
#
_symmetry.space_group_name_H-M   'P 1'
#
loop_
_entity.id
_entity.type
_entity.pdbx_description
1 polymer ?
#
loop_
_entity_poly.entity_id
_entity_poly.type
_entity_poly.pdbx_seq_one_letter_code
_entity_poly.pdbx_strand_id
1 'polypeptide(L)'
;TRTGPDMIAAIEEMLAKEDIHGLVLDLRNNPGGVLQAAVDVAGAFLDGKAVVATKGRTDTMNESFSATPGDITNDLPVIVLINDGSASASEIVAGALQDHKRGLLLGTRSFGKGSVQTVQPITEEKAIKFTTALYYTPNGRSIQAQGISPDIPVESVRVTAVKRRSGVSEAELSGHINNKTGKEVDRQERDAEQKQETENSLQNRDNQLYEAINILKGHSIL
;
A
#
# COMPACT_ATOMS: atom_id res chain seq x y z
N THR A 1 -21.51 2.36 -2.75
CA THR A 1 -20.53 1.84 -1.77
C THR A 1 -19.81 3.00 -1.13
N ARG A 2 -19.57 2.90 0.20
CA ARG A 2 -19.05 4.02 0.99
C ARG A 2 -17.52 4.02 1.14
N THR A 3 -16.81 3.06 0.53
CA THR A 3 -15.37 2.84 0.74
C THR A 3 -14.51 4.09 0.51
N GLY A 4 -14.70 4.79 -0.62
CA GLY A 4 -13.95 6.02 -0.91
C GLY A 4 -14.20 7.11 0.13
N PRO A 5 -15.46 7.55 0.33
CA PRO A 5 -15.78 8.55 1.35
C PRO A 5 -15.35 8.18 2.76
N ASP A 6 -15.53 6.93 3.19
CA ASP A 6 -15.16 6.49 4.53
C ASP A 6 -13.64 6.48 4.73
N MET A 7 -12.86 6.09 3.71
CA MET A 7 -11.40 6.17 3.74
C MET A 7 -10.89 7.62 3.79
N ILE A 8 -11.45 8.48 2.95
CA ILE A 8 -11.10 9.91 2.91
C ILE A 8 -11.34 10.54 4.29
N ALA A 9 -12.53 10.34 4.87
CA ALA A 9 -12.86 10.87 6.20
C ALA A 9 -11.90 10.35 7.28
N ALA A 10 -11.52 9.07 7.23
CA ALA A 10 -10.57 8.50 8.18
C ALA A 10 -9.15 9.11 8.04
N ILE A 11 -8.68 9.33 6.82
CA ILE A 11 -7.38 9.98 6.57
C ILE A 11 -7.41 11.43 7.07
N GLU A 12 -8.45 12.19 6.73
CA GLU A 12 -8.60 13.59 7.19
C GLU A 12 -8.65 13.68 8.72
N GLU A 13 -9.35 12.75 9.38
CA GLU A 13 -9.40 12.69 10.84
C GLU A 13 -8.02 12.40 11.46
N MET A 14 -7.24 11.48 10.88
CA MET A 14 -5.88 11.19 11.33
C MET A 14 -4.96 12.40 11.14
N LEU A 15 -4.99 13.03 9.97
CA LEU A 15 -4.17 14.20 9.66
C LEU A 15 -4.49 15.42 10.55
N ALA A 16 -5.74 15.54 10.99
CA ALA A 16 -6.15 16.63 11.89
C ALA A 16 -5.70 16.43 13.35
N LYS A 17 -5.44 15.19 13.77
CA LYS A 17 -5.14 14.85 15.17
C LYS A 17 -3.67 14.58 15.44
N GLU A 18 -2.91 14.12 14.44
CA GLU A 18 -1.56 13.62 14.63
C GLU A 18 -0.60 14.18 13.56
N ASP A 19 0.67 14.29 13.92
CA ASP A 19 1.75 14.62 13.00
C ASP A 19 2.16 13.35 12.23
N ILE A 20 1.54 13.16 11.05
CA ILE A 20 1.71 11.96 10.23
C ILE A 20 2.80 12.22 9.18
N HIS A 21 3.78 11.33 9.11
CA HIS A 21 4.90 11.41 8.18
C HIS A 21 4.80 10.49 6.97
N GLY A 22 3.73 9.71 6.87
CA GLY A 22 3.47 8.82 5.74
C GLY A 22 2.30 7.87 5.98
N LEU A 23 1.81 7.24 4.93
CA LEU A 23 0.65 6.37 4.95
C LEU A 23 0.97 4.99 4.37
N VAL A 24 0.36 3.96 4.93
CA VAL A 24 0.35 2.61 4.35
C VAL A 24 -1.08 2.27 3.95
N LEU A 25 -1.29 2.10 2.63
CA LEU A 25 -2.55 1.64 2.07
C LEU A 25 -2.47 0.12 1.85
N ASP A 26 -3.12 -0.65 2.72
CA ASP A 26 -3.11 -2.11 2.62
C ASP A 26 -4.25 -2.60 1.73
N LEU A 27 -3.88 -3.09 0.54
CA LEU A 27 -4.79 -3.70 -0.44
C LEU A 27 -4.60 -5.23 -0.51
N ARG A 28 -3.83 -5.84 0.36
CA ARG A 28 -3.66 -7.29 0.39
C ARG A 28 -4.98 -7.99 0.68
N ASN A 29 -5.24 -9.09 -0.01
CA ASN A 29 -6.47 -9.88 0.09
C ASN A 29 -7.76 -9.07 -0.17
N ASN A 30 -7.64 -7.92 -0.84
CA ASN A 30 -8.78 -7.12 -1.26
C ASN A 30 -9.18 -7.49 -2.70
N PRO A 31 -10.29 -8.22 -2.91
CA PRO A 31 -10.72 -8.66 -4.24
C PRO A 31 -11.28 -7.53 -5.11
N GLY A 32 -11.25 -6.31 -4.60
CA GLY A 32 -11.78 -5.13 -5.27
C GLY A 32 -13.24 -4.84 -4.91
N GLY A 33 -13.89 -4.09 -5.78
CA GLY A 33 -15.26 -3.63 -5.60
C GLY A 33 -15.77 -2.95 -6.88
N VAL A 34 -16.56 -1.90 -6.73
CA VAL A 34 -17.06 -1.12 -7.86
C VAL A 34 -15.99 -0.15 -8.37
N LEU A 35 -16.01 0.09 -9.68
CA LEU A 35 -15.07 0.98 -10.35
C LEU A 35 -15.03 2.38 -9.72
N GLN A 36 -16.17 2.98 -9.43
CA GLN A 36 -16.24 4.32 -8.86
C GLN A 36 -15.50 4.40 -7.52
N ALA A 37 -15.61 3.39 -6.67
CA ALA A 37 -14.86 3.37 -5.41
C ALA A 37 -13.34 3.32 -5.62
N ALA A 38 -12.86 2.65 -6.68
CA ALA A 38 -11.43 2.69 -7.02
C ALA A 38 -11.00 4.09 -7.49
N VAL A 39 -11.84 4.76 -8.29
CA VAL A 39 -11.59 6.14 -8.73
C VAL A 39 -11.54 7.09 -7.54
N ASP A 40 -12.48 6.96 -6.60
CA ASP A 40 -12.53 7.80 -5.38
C ASP A 40 -11.30 7.55 -4.49
N VAL A 41 -10.93 6.28 -4.26
CA VAL A 41 -9.77 5.91 -3.42
C VAL A 41 -8.45 6.38 -4.04
N ALA A 42 -8.21 6.10 -5.33
CA ALA A 42 -7.02 6.59 -6.01
C ALA A 42 -7.01 8.12 -6.12
N GLY A 43 -8.21 8.68 -6.35
CA GLY A 43 -8.42 10.12 -6.48
C GLY A 43 -8.06 10.93 -5.25
N ALA A 44 -8.15 10.33 -4.06
CA ALA A 44 -7.73 10.97 -2.82
C ALA A 44 -6.24 11.38 -2.81
N PHE A 45 -5.42 10.73 -3.63
CA PHE A 45 -3.98 10.95 -3.75
C PHE A 45 -3.53 11.54 -5.09
N LEU A 46 -4.44 11.61 -6.08
CA LEU A 46 -4.09 11.95 -7.47
C LEU A 46 -4.82 13.24 -7.92
N ASP A 47 -4.21 14.37 -7.70
CA ASP A 47 -4.75 15.68 -8.06
C ASP A 47 -5.18 15.76 -9.54
N GLY A 48 -6.45 15.50 -9.84
CA GLY A 48 -7.05 15.58 -11.18
C GLY A 48 -6.50 14.61 -12.24
N LYS A 49 -5.55 13.71 -11.89
CA LYS A 49 -4.89 12.83 -12.85
C LYS A 49 -5.78 11.65 -13.25
N ALA A 50 -5.47 11.05 -14.41
CA ALA A 50 -6.14 9.83 -14.87
C ALA A 50 -5.96 8.68 -13.89
N VAL A 51 -7.01 7.90 -13.66
CA VAL A 51 -6.99 6.72 -12.77
C VAL A 51 -7.00 5.42 -13.56
N VAL A 52 -7.91 5.30 -14.53
CA VAL A 52 -8.09 4.08 -15.32
C VAL A 52 -8.76 4.39 -16.64
N ALA A 53 -8.45 3.63 -17.67
CA ALA A 53 -9.21 3.62 -18.91
C ALA A 53 -9.82 2.24 -19.16
N THR A 54 -10.97 2.20 -19.84
CA THR A 54 -11.55 0.97 -20.39
C THR A 54 -11.41 0.97 -21.89
N LYS A 55 -11.15 -0.20 -22.46
CA LYS A 55 -11.19 -0.42 -23.92
C LYS A 55 -12.03 -1.64 -24.21
N GLY A 56 -13.11 -1.43 -24.95
CA GLY A 56 -14.04 -2.45 -25.36
C GLY A 56 -13.88 -2.89 -26.81
N ARG A 57 -14.83 -3.66 -27.29
CA ARG A 57 -14.87 -4.16 -28.68
C ARG A 57 -15.20 -3.04 -29.67
N THR A 58 -15.91 -2.02 -29.22
CA THR A 58 -16.30 -0.83 -30.01
C THR A 58 -15.82 0.42 -29.30
N ASP A 59 -15.57 1.49 -30.03
CA ASP A 59 -15.09 2.75 -29.49
C ASP A 59 -16.07 3.37 -28.48
N THR A 60 -17.35 3.05 -28.58
CA THR A 60 -18.38 3.49 -27.61
C THR A 60 -18.24 2.86 -26.22
N MET A 61 -17.39 1.85 -26.07
CA MET A 61 -17.05 1.21 -24.79
C MET A 61 -15.72 1.69 -24.21
N ASN A 62 -15.08 2.65 -24.89
CA ASN A 62 -13.85 3.24 -24.42
C ASN A 62 -14.17 4.44 -23.52
N GLU A 63 -13.80 4.34 -22.26
CA GLU A 63 -14.02 5.37 -21.26
C GLU A 63 -12.72 5.67 -20.51
N SER A 64 -12.57 6.86 -20.00
CA SER A 64 -11.45 7.27 -19.15
C SER A 64 -11.98 7.92 -17.88
N PHE A 65 -11.44 7.49 -16.76
CA PHE A 65 -11.83 7.97 -15.43
C PHE A 65 -10.66 8.70 -14.80
N SER A 66 -10.90 9.89 -14.32
CA SER A 66 -9.90 10.74 -13.67
C SER A 66 -10.30 11.05 -12.23
N ALA A 67 -9.29 11.33 -11.41
CA ALA A 67 -9.46 11.84 -10.07
C ALA A 67 -10.14 13.21 -10.05
N THR A 68 -10.79 13.53 -8.95
CA THR A 68 -11.16 14.92 -8.63
C THR A 68 -9.87 15.69 -8.28
N PRO A 69 -9.78 16.99 -8.63
CA PRO A 69 -8.64 17.80 -8.19
C PRO A 69 -8.48 17.85 -6.67
N GLY A 70 -7.25 17.75 -6.21
CA GLY A 70 -6.84 17.79 -4.82
C GLY A 70 -6.16 16.48 -4.38
N ASP A 71 -5.05 16.60 -3.63
CA ASP A 71 -4.42 15.51 -2.87
C ASP A 71 -4.66 15.79 -1.39
N ILE A 72 -5.49 14.95 -0.74
CA ILE A 72 -5.88 15.15 0.66
C ILE A 72 -4.73 14.99 1.65
N THR A 73 -3.62 14.42 1.20
CA THR A 73 -2.44 14.13 2.05
C THR A 73 -1.32 15.15 1.88
N ASN A 74 -1.47 16.15 1.01
CA ASN A 74 -0.45 17.14 0.71
C ASN A 74 0.92 16.49 0.40
N ASP A 75 0.95 15.53 -0.52
CA ASP A 75 2.13 14.80 -0.98
C ASP A 75 2.83 13.94 0.09
N LEU A 76 2.20 13.62 1.21
CA LEU A 76 2.76 12.66 2.16
C LEU A 76 3.14 11.34 1.47
N PRO A 77 4.29 10.72 1.82
CA PRO A 77 4.69 9.44 1.26
C PRO A 77 3.62 8.36 1.46
N VAL A 78 3.32 7.61 0.40
CA VAL A 78 2.35 6.51 0.43
C VAL A 78 3.00 5.21 0.00
N ILE A 79 2.88 4.18 0.83
CA ILE A 79 3.23 2.80 0.45
C ILE A 79 1.94 2.01 0.28
N VAL A 80 1.86 1.26 -0.80
CA VAL A 80 0.71 0.40 -1.12
C VAL A 80 1.11 -1.05 -1.00
N LEU A 81 0.49 -1.79 -0.08
CA LEU A 81 0.71 -3.23 0.05
C LEU A 81 -0.23 -3.99 -0.87
N ILE A 82 0.34 -4.89 -1.68
CA ILE A 82 -0.41 -5.76 -2.60
C ILE A 82 0.04 -7.21 -2.49
N ASN A 83 -0.85 -8.14 -2.83
CA ASN A 83 -0.56 -9.56 -2.96
C ASN A 83 -1.46 -10.22 -4.02
N ASP A 84 -1.36 -11.53 -4.18
CA ASP A 84 -2.16 -12.35 -5.09
C ASP A 84 -3.67 -12.31 -4.82
N GLY A 85 -4.10 -11.91 -3.62
CA GLY A 85 -5.49 -11.63 -3.27
C GLY A 85 -5.98 -10.23 -3.65
N SER A 86 -5.09 -9.33 -4.08
CA SER A 86 -5.45 -7.99 -4.58
C SER A 86 -5.96 -8.10 -6.02
N ALA A 87 -7.22 -7.74 -6.27
CA ALA A 87 -7.84 -7.94 -7.58
C ALA A 87 -8.73 -6.78 -8.03
N SER A 88 -8.94 -6.65 -9.35
CA SER A 88 -9.94 -5.73 -9.96
C SER A 88 -9.78 -4.27 -9.52
N ALA A 89 -10.74 -3.70 -8.77
CA ALA A 89 -10.68 -2.32 -8.29
C ALA A 89 -9.42 -2.01 -7.47
N SER A 90 -8.91 -2.97 -6.69
CA SER A 90 -7.64 -2.80 -5.96
C SER A 90 -6.44 -2.69 -6.90
N GLU A 91 -6.46 -3.41 -8.03
CA GLU A 91 -5.41 -3.32 -9.05
C GLU A 91 -5.48 -2.01 -9.82
N ILE A 92 -6.67 -1.43 -9.98
CA ILE A 92 -6.87 -0.09 -10.56
C ILE A 92 -6.20 0.94 -9.65
N VAL A 93 -6.47 0.91 -8.33
CA VAL A 93 -5.86 1.83 -7.35
C VAL A 93 -4.34 1.68 -7.36
N ALA A 94 -3.84 0.47 -7.21
CA ALA A 94 -2.40 0.18 -7.18
C ALA A 94 -1.72 0.64 -8.47
N GLY A 95 -2.26 0.27 -9.64
CA GLY A 95 -1.71 0.65 -10.93
C GLY A 95 -1.72 2.14 -11.20
N ALA A 96 -2.76 2.86 -10.77
CA ALA A 96 -2.84 4.31 -10.90
C ALA A 96 -1.78 5.02 -10.05
N LEU A 97 -1.66 4.65 -8.77
CA LEU A 97 -0.67 5.24 -7.86
C LEU A 97 0.76 4.94 -8.32
N GLN A 98 1.03 3.73 -8.83
CA GLN A 98 2.32 3.34 -9.38
C GLN A 98 2.68 4.14 -10.64
N ASP A 99 1.77 4.20 -11.61
CA ASP A 99 2.02 4.87 -12.90
C ASP A 99 2.29 6.37 -12.73
N HIS A 100 1.64 7.02 -11.77
CA HIS A 100 1.88 8.42 -11.43
C HIS A 100 3.04 8.62 -10.45
N LYS A 101 3.72 7.55 -10.01
CA LYS A 101 4.79 7.59 -8.99
C LYS A 101 4.33 8.27 -7.70
N ARG A 102 3.04 8.16 -7.39
CA ARG A 102 2.44 8.76 -6.19
C ARG A 102 2.49 7.82 -4.98
N GLY A 103 2.54 6.52 -5.22
CA GLY A 103 2.68 5.48 -4.20
C GLY A 103 3.72 4.45 -4.61
N LEU A 104 4.49 3.97 -3.65
CA LEU A 104 5.44 2.87 -3.81
C LEU A 104 4.73 1.55 -3.49
N LEU A 105 4.68 0.64 -4.45
CA LEU A 105 4.05 -0.66 -4.28
C LEU A 105 5.02 -1.67 -3.68
N LEU A 106 4.57 -2.35 -2.62
CA LEU A 106 5.34 -3.37 -1.90
C LEU A 106 4.53 -4.65 -1.71
N GLY A 107 5.18 -5.80 -1.80
CA GLY A 107 4.56 -7.10 -1.58
C GLY A 107 4.79 -8.07 -2.73
N THR A 108 3.74 -8.78 -3.17
CA THR A 108 3.80 -9.72 -4.29
C THR A 108 2.85 -9.30 -5.41
N ARG A 109 3.03 -9.90 -6.60
CA ARG A 109 2.19 -9.58 -7.77
C ARG A 109 0.72 -9.81 -7.47
N SER A 110 -0.14 -8.89 -7.94
CA SER A 110 -1.59 -8.98 -7.80
C SER A 110 -2.22 -10.04 -8.74
N PHE A 111 -3.50 -10.28 -8.59
CA PHE A 111 -4.25 -11.37 -9.24
C PHE A 111 -4.31 -11.27 -10.77
N GLY A 112 -4.54 -10.09 -11.33
CA GLY A 112 -4.66 -9.90 -12.78
C GLY A 112 -6.10 -9.96 -13.31
N LYS A 113 -7.08 -9.42 -12.57
CA LYS A 113 -8.46 -9.30 -13.03
C LYS A 113 -8.72 -7.94 -13.67
N GLY A 114 -8.42 -7.83 -14.97
CA GLY A 114 -8.59 -6.62 -15.75
C GLY A 114 -9.86 -6.56 -16.60
N SER A 115 -10.84 -7.43 -16.38
CA SER A 115 -12.07 -7.48 -17.18
C SER A 115 -13.19 -6.64 -16.59
N VAL A 116 -13.81 -5.80 -17.43
CA VAL A 116 -15.07 -5.09 -17.15
C VAL A 116 -16.24 -6.02 -17.42
N GLN A 117 -17.08 -6.21 -16.43
CA GLN A 117 -18.26 -7.07 -16.55
C GLN A 117 -19.54 -6.23 -16.48
N THR A 118 -20.38 -6.39 -17.50
CA THR A 118 -21.71 -5.79 -17.56
C THR A 118 -22.76 -6.82 -17.18
N VAL A 119 -23.71 -6.42 -16.37
CA VAL A 119 -24.88 -7.22 -16.02
C VAL A 119 -26.07 -6.66 -16.79
N GLN A 120 -26.59 -7.44 -17.73
CA GLN A 120 -27.75 -7.07 -18.54
C GLN A 120 -28.97 -7.86 -18.06
N PRO A 121 -29.98 -7.19 -17.47
CA PRO A 121 -31.26 -7.85 -17.17
C PRO A 121 -31.94 -8.37 -18.43
N ILE A 122 -32.47 -9.59 -18.38
CA ILE A 122 -33.32 -10.18 -19.46
C ILE A 122 -34.75 -10.19 -19.02
N THR A 123 -35.01 -10.52 -17.76
CA THR A 123 -36.31 -10.47 -17.11
C THR A 123 -36.17 -9.87 -15.72
N GLU A 124 -37.27 -9.68 -14.99
CA GLU A 124 -37.24 -9.20 -13.60
C GLU A 124 -36.42 -10.12 -12.67
N GLU A 125 -36.31 -11.42 -13.00
CA GLU A 125 -35.64 -12.40 -12.16
C GLU A 125 -34.30 -12.91 -12.74
N LYS A 126 -33.96 -12.59 -14.01
CA LYS A 126 -32.81 -13.15 -14.72
C LYS A 126 -31.96 -12.08 -15.39
N ALA A 127 -30.66 -12.20 -15.25
CA ALA A 127 -29.69 -11.34 -15.92
C ALA A 127 -28.54 -12.17 -16.52
N ILE A 128 -27.94 -11.66 -17.59
CA ILE A 128 -26.67 -12.18 -18.13
C ILE A 128 -25.54 -11.28 -17.68
N LYS A 129 -24.44 -11.90 -17.24
CA LYS A 129 -23.19 -11.23 -16.92
C LYS A 129 -22.15 -11.63 -17.97
N PHE A 130 -21.57 -10.65 -18.64
CA PHE A 130 -20.56 -10.87 -19.69
C PHE A 130 -19.49 -9.77 -19.70
N THR A 131 -18.32 -10.09 -20.23
CA THR A 131 -17.21 -9.16 -20.35
C THR A 131 -17.43 -8.24 -21.54
N THR A 132 -17.35 -6.93 -21.33
CA THR A 132 -17.55 -5.89 -22.36
C THR A 132 -16.28 -5.12 -22.69
N ALA A 133 -15.34 -4.98 -21.75
CA ALA A 133 -14.11 -4.21 -21.95
C ALA A 133 -12.99 -4.75 -21.03
N LEU A 134 -11.79 -4.21 -21.23
CA LEU A 134 -10.65 -4.44 -20.35
C LEU A 134 -10.20 -3.13 -19.72
N TYR A 135 -9.69 -3.22 -18.48
CA TYR A 135 -9.07 -2.12 -17.76
C TYR A 135 -7.62 -1.93 -18.17
N TYR A 136 -7.23 -0.66 -18.30
CA TYR A 136 -5.86 -0.22 -18.56
C TYR A 136 -5.45 0.84 -17.54
N THR A 137 -4.22 0.74 -17.05
CA THR A 137 -3.65 1.76 -16.16
C THR A 137 -3.41 3.07 -16.93
N PRO A 138 -3.12 4.20 -16.25
CA PRO A 138 -2.85 5.48 -16.91
C PRO A 138 -1.77 5.40 -18.00
N ASN A 139 -0.72 4.59 -17.80
CA ASN A 139 0.34 4.37 -18.78
C ASN A 139 -0.05 3.36 -19.88
N GLY A 140 -1.30 2.90 -19.94
CA GLY A 140 -1.82 2.00 -20.97
C GLY A 140 -1.44 0.52 -20.78
N ARG A 141 -0.98 0.10 -19.60
CA ARG A 141 -0.71 -1.31 -19.29
C ARG A 141 -2.04 -2.05 -19.07
N SER A 142 -2.19 -3.23 -19.67
CA SER A 142 -3.34 -4.10 -19.39
C SER A 142 -3.16 -4.81 -18.06
N ILE A 143 -4.20 -4.81 -17.22
CA ILE A 143 -4.22 -5.55 -15.95
C ILE A 143 -4.54 -7.04 -16.22
N GLN A 144 -5.29 -7.34 -17.30
CA GLN A 144 -5.83 -8.67 -17.55
C GLN A 144 -4.75 -9.73 -17.68
N ALA A 145 -4.82 -10.76 -16.85
CA ALA A 145 -3.92 -11.91 -16.76
C ALA A 145 -2.44 -11.57 -16.47
N GLN A 146 -2.13 -10.31 -16.22
CA GLN A 146 -0.78 -9.86 -15.89
C GLN A 146 -0.67 -9.38 -14.44
N GLY A 147 -1.73 -8.75 -13.90
CA GLY A 147 -1.69 -8.11 -12.60
C GLY A 147 -0.79 -6.89 -12.56
N ILE A 148 -0.62 -6.38 -11.35
CA ILE A 148 0.32 -5.31 -11.05
C ILE A 148 1.50 -5.92 -10.29
N SER A 149 2.71 -5.69 -10.80
CA SER A 149 3.94 -6.09 -10.10
C SER A 149 4.33 -5.00 -9.10
N PRO A 150 4.73 -5.35 -7.88
CA PRO A 150 5.21 -4.37 -6.92
C PRO A 150 6.54 -3.76 -7.38
N ASP A 151 6.83 -2.54 -6.92
CA ASP A 151 8.12 -1.87 -7.14
C ASP A 151 9.20 -2.52 -6.27
N ILE A 152 8.82 -2.91 -5.04
CA ILE A 152 9.67 -3.65 -4.10
C ILE A 152 9.02 -5.00 -3.81
N PRO A 153 9.54 -6.10 -4.39
CA PRO A 153 9.02 -7.42 -4.09
C PRO A 153 9.42 -7.86 -2.67
N VAL A 154 8.43 -8.15 -1.85
CA VAL A 154 8.59 -8.66 -0.48
C VAL A 154 7.64 -9.83 -0.27
N GLU A 155 8.19 -11.02 -0.14
CA GLU A 155 7.42 -12.21 0.17
C GLU A 155 6.87 -12.18 1.60
N SER A 156 5.69 -12.77 1.81
CA SER A 156 5.18 -12.98 3.17
C SER A 156 5.91 -14.15 3.81
N VAL A 157 6.79 -13.85 4.76
CA VAL A 157 7.62 -14.85 5.44
C VAL A 157 7.47 -14.74 6.95
N ARG A 158 7.71 -15.85 7.63
CA ARG A 158 7.90 -15.85 9.09
C ARG A 158 9.37 -15.60 9.39
N VAL A 159 9.65 -14.50 10.05
CA VAL A 159 11.01 -14.16 10.49
C VAL A 159 11.28 -14.84 11.84
N THR A 160 12.40 -15.55 11.93
CA THR A 160 12.83 -16.16 13.18
C THR A 160 14.10 -15.49 13.64
N ALA A 161 14.08 -14.95 14.86
CA ALA A 161 15.27 -14.33 15.45
C ALA A 161 16.38 -15.37 15.63
N VAL A 162 17.54 -15.08 15.07
CA VAL A 162 18.75 -15.89 15.32
C VAL A 162 19.31 -15.49 16.68
N LYS A 163 19.46 -16.45 17.61
CA LYS A 163 20.15 -16.20 18.87
C LYS A 163 21.53 -15.62 18.59
N ARG A 164 21.71 -14.34 18.90
CA ARG A 164 23.04 -13.74 18.88
C ARG A 164 23.92 -14.49 19.87
N ARG A 165 25.10 -14.96 19.43
CA ARG A 165 26.18 -15.24 20.35
C ARG A 165 26.55 -13.92 21.01
N SER A 166 26.52 -13.84 22.33
CA SER A 166 26.95 -12.66 23.06
C SER A 166 28.38 -12.34 22.62
N GLY A 167 28.55 -11.30 21.81
CA GLY A 167 29.86 -10.73 21.53
C GLY A 167 30.31 -10.00 22.79
N VAL A 168 31.59 -10.11 23.11
CA VAL A 168 32.19 -9.34 24.22
C VAL A 168 32.13 -7.85 23.82
N SER A 169 31.48 -7.03 24.61
CA SER A 169 31.45 -5.57 24.44
C SER A 169 32.68 -4.93 25.11
N GLU A 170 33.05 -3.72 24.70
CA GLU A 170 34.14 -2.93 25.34
C GLU A 170 33.91 -2.80 26.85
N ALA A 171 32.66 -2.65 27.30
CA ALA A 171 32.28 -2.55 28.69
C ALA A 171 32.57 -3.84 29.51
N GLU A 172 32.73 -4.99 28.84
CA GLU A 172 33.03 -6.29 29.46
C GLU A 172 34.55 -6.58 29.48
N LEU A 173 35.35 -5.72 28.83
CA LEU A 173 36.79 -5.86 28.82
C LEU A 173 37.43 -5.41 30.15
N SER A 174 38.39 -6.18 30.63
CA SER A 174 39.16 -5.76 31.80
C SER A 174 39.98 -4.50 31.50
N GLY A 175 39.70 -3.42 32.25
CA GLY A 175 40.39 -2.15 32.07
C GLY A 175 39.70 -1.16 31.11
N HIS A 176 38.42 -1.39 30.74
CA HIS A 176 37.65 -0.44 29.95
C HIS A 176 37.54 0.93 30.61
N ILE A 177 37.45 1.99 29.81
CA ILE A 177 37.28 3.37 30.29
C ILE A 177 35.79 3.65 30.49
N ASN A 178 35.37 3.94 31.71
CA ASN A 178 34.01 4.28 32.00
C ASN A 178 33.56 5.58 31.31
N ASN A 179 32.42 5.52 30.62
CA ASN A 179 31.81 6.70 30.06
C ASN A 179 31.27 7.60 31.18
N LYS A 180 31.67 8.87 31.20
CA LYS A 180 31.20 9.85 32.18
C LYS A 180 29.73 10.22 32.04
N THR A 181 29.09 9.85 30.91
CA THR A 181 27.68 10.08 30.58
C THR A 181 26.82 8.82 30.74
N GLY A 182 27.36 7.73 31.34
CA GLY A 182 26.77 6.38 31.36
C GLY A 182 25.35 6.25 31.89
N LYS A 183 24.83 7.22 32.68
CA LYS A 183 23.43 7.18 33.15
C LYS A 183 22.40 7.51 32.05
N GLU A 184 22.79 8.33 31.07
CA GLU A 184 21.92 8.65 29.91
C GLU A 184 21.91 7.52 28.87
N VAL A 185 23.08 6.90 28.66
CA VAL A 185 23.22 5.78 27.72
C VAL A 185 22.40 4.56 28.18
N ASP A 186 22.42 4.21 29.45
CA ASP A 186 21.62 3.11 30.04
C ASP A 186 20.09 3.27 29.88
N ARG A 187 19.59 4.50 29.81
CA ARG A 187 18.17 4.77 29.61
C ARG A 187 17.80 4.69 28.14
N GLN A 188 18.64 5.25 27.28
CA GLN A 188 18.47 5.19 25.82
C GLN A 188 18.60 3.75 25.29
N GLU A 189 19.50 2.95 25.85
CA GLU A 189 19.64 1.53 25.50
C GLU A 189 18.39 0.73 25.90
N ARG A 190 17.84 0.93 27.09
CA ARG A 190 16.60 0.26 27.54
C ARG A 190 15.39 0.66 26.71
N ASP A 191 15.25 1.95 26.38
CA ASP A 191 14.18 2.44 25.53
C ASP A 191 14.30 1.90 24.09
N ALA A 192 15.55 1.74 23.60
CA ALA A 192 15.86 1.13 22.31
C ALA A 192 15.56 -0.38 22.30
N GLU A 193 15.90 -1.11 23.36
CA GLU A 193 15.60 -2.55 23.50
C GLU A 193 14.09 -2.80 23.54
N GLN A 194 13.33 -1.99 24.28
CA GLN A 194 11.88 -2.12 24.38
C GLN A 194 11.18 -1.78 23.06
N LYS A 195 11.70 -0.79 22.32
CA LYS A 195 11.25 -0.45 20.98
C LYS A 195 11.59 -1.57 19.98
N GLN A 196 12.77 -2.17 20.09
CA GLN A 196 13.22 -3.28 19.25
C GLN A 196 12.44 -4.58 19.51
N GLU A 197 12.02 -4.86 20.75
CA GLU A 197 11.11 -5.99 21.05
C GLU A 197 9.73 -5.79 20.41
N THR A 198 9.21 -4.57 20.42
CA THR A 198 7.92 -4.24 19.77
C THR A 198 8.02 -4.34 18.24
N GLU A 199 9.11 -3.85 17.64
CA GLU A 199 9.38 -3.96 16.21
C GLU A 199 9.60 -5.43 15.79
N ASN A 200 10.31 -6.21 16.55
CA ASN A 200 10.46 -7.66 16.33
C ASN A 200 9.10 -8.40 16.40
N SER A 201 8.17 -7.96 17.24
CA SER A 201 6.84 -8.56 17.28
C SER A 201 6.03 -8.28 16.02
N LEU A 202 6.14 -7.10 15.43
CA LEU A 202 5.51 -6.76 14.15
C LEU A 202 6.16 -7.52 12.99
N GLN A 203 7.49 -7.53 12.93
CA GLN A 203 8.25 -8.26 11.91
C GLN A 203 7.88 -9.75 11.87
N ASN A 204 7.62 -10.36 13.03
CA ASN A 204 7.24 -11.76 13.13
C ASN A 204 5.78 -12.03 12.73
N ARG A 205 4.91 -11.01 12.84
CA ARG A 205 3.48 -11.12 12.49
C ARG A 205 3.21 -10.75 11.04
N ASP A 206 3.84 -9.67 10.59
CA ASP A 206 3.64 -9.09 9.28
C ASP A 206 4.92 -8.39 8.80
N ASN A 207 5.79 -9.17 8.17
CA ASN A 207 7.06 -8.66 7.66
C ASN A 207 6.88 -7.62 6.56
N GLN A 208 5.83 -7.72 5.73
CA GLN A 208 5.57 -6.75 4.67
C GLN A 208 5.18 -5.38 5.23
N LEU A 209 4.30 -5.35 6.24
CA LEU A 209 3.95 -4.11 6.94
C LEU A 209 5.16 -3.53 7.68
N TYR A 210 5.97 -4.37 8.31
CA TYR A 210 7.21 -3.95 8.96
C TYR A 210 8.17 -3.26 7.98
N GLU A 211 8.39 -3.85 6.79
CA GLU A 211 9.23 -3.24 5.76
C GLU A 211 8.65 -1.93 5.23
N ALA A 212 7.34 -1.85 5.03
CA ALA A 212 6.67 -0.62 4.63
C ALA A 212 6.92 0.52 5.63
N ILE A 213 6.78 0.24 6.93
CA ILE A 213 7.04 1.21 7.99
C ILE A 213 8.53 1.63 8.00
N ASN A 214 9.46 0.70 7.79
CA ASN A 214 10.90 1.01 7.74
C ASN A 214 11.26 1.92 6.57
N ILE A 215 10.64 1.71 5.41
CA ILE A 215 10.82 2.59 4.24
C ILE A 215 10.31 4.00 4.54
N LEU A 216 9.12 4.14 5.15
CA LEU A 216 8.58 5.44 5.56
C LEU A 216 9.47 6.14 6.58
N LYS A 217 9.95 5.42 7.59
CA LYS A 217 10.93 5.95 8.57
C LYS A 217 12.22 6.40 7.89
N GLY A 218 12.75 5.61 6.96
CA GLY A 218 13.94 5.99 6.20
C GLY A 218 13.73 7.25 5.37
N HIS A 219 12.55 7.41 4.76
CA HIS A 219 12.21 8.61 3.99
C HIS A 219 12.11 9.87 4.87
N SER A 220 11.61 9.75 6.09
CA SER A 220 11.47 10.90 7.03
C SER A 220 12.81 11.40 7.60
N ILE A 221 13.91 10.66 7.43
CA ILE A 221 15.26 11.04 7.87
C ILE A 221 15.99 11.86 6.80
N LEU A 222 15.60 11.71 5.54
CA LEU A 222 16.23 12.39 4.38
C LEU A 222 15.55 13.72 4.07
#